data_df1f11e04165a3d8a6aebd979099bae3
#
_entry.id   df1f11e04165a3d8a6aebd979099bae3
#
_cell.length_a   1.000
_cell.length_b   1.000
_cell.length_c   1.000
_cell.angle_alpha   90.00
_cell.angle_beta   90.00
_cell.angle_gamma   90.00
#
_symmetry.space_group_name_H-M   'P 1'
#
loop_
_entity.id
_entity.type
_entity.pdbx_description
1 polymer ?
#
loop_
_entity_poly.entity_id
_entity_poly.type
_entity_poly.pdbx_seq_one_letter_code
_entity_poly.pdbx_strand_id
1 'polypeptide(L)'
;MKKTVRKIFFIWEYEKEEQWLNEKSKEGWQLVKASFRKYQFESGIPNEYTYRLELLDKNTKSKESTSYLNFLQETGIEMVGECKQWVYLRCKTADGSFEPSNRALYELTHLLKIQEFISKIKNRLVALIAISICGLLIMDQLAPSNFADFIRGVCTGLGLSASFFTLAFTPFSKRINEKVKAAINELYTCE
;
A
#
# COMPACT_ATOMS: atom_id res chain seq x y z
N MET A 1 0.12 -29.81 1.11
CA MET A 1 1.56 -29.44 1.25
C MET A 1 1.63 -27.96 1.59
N LYS A 2 2.51 -27.55 2.57
CA LYS A 2 2.65 -26.12 2.95
C LYS A 2 3.95 -25.56 2.40
N LYS A 3 3.91 -24.33 1.91
CA LYS A 3 5.08 -23.63 1.35
C LYS A 3 5.12 -22.20 1.90
N THR A 4 6.28 -21.77 2.35
CA THR A 4 6.51 -20.37 2.74
C THR A 4 7.41 -19.69 1.71
N VAL A 5 6.96 -18.56 1.18
CA VAL A 5 7.72 -17.73 0.25
C VAL A 5 8.02 -16.40 0.91
N ARG A 6 9.26 -15.93 0.77
CA ARG A 6 9.66 -14.58 1.15
C ARG A 6 9.86 -13.76 -0.10
N LYS A 7 9.10 -12.69 -0.25
CA LYS A 7 9.18 -11.77 -1.37
C LYS A 7 8.94 -10.34 -0.88
N ILE A 8 9.61 -9.39 -1.49
CA ILE A 8 9.49 -7.99 -1.11
C ILE A 8 8.72 -7.31 -2.23
N PHE A 9 7.62 -6.68 -1.87
CA PHE A 9 6.94 -5.72 -2.70
C PHE A 9 6.95 -4.37 -1.99
N PHE A 10 7.18 -3.32 -2.75
CA PHE A 10 7.02 -1.97 -2.23
C PHE A 10 5.55 -1.56 -2.31
N ILE A 11 5.14 -0.59 -1.51
CA ILE A 11 3.75 -0.10 -1.43
C ILE A 11 3.19 0.26 -2.81
N TRP A 12 4.03 0.76 -3.71
CA TRP A 12 3.65 1.11 -5.09
C TRP A 12 3.60 -0.07 -6.05
N GLU A 13 3.93 -1.27 -5.60
CA GLU A 13 3.88 -2.50 -6.39
C GLU A 13 2.70 -3.40 -6.00
N TYR A 14 1.70 -2.84 -5.29
CA TYR A 14 0.54 -3.61 -4.84
C TYR A 14 -0.17 -4.36 -5.98
N GLU A 15 -0.27 -3.78 -7.18
CA GLU A 15 -0.83 -4.43 -8.36
C GLU A 15 -0.01 -5.66 -8.81
N LYS A 16 1.33 -5.54 -8.76
CA LYS A 16 2.23 -6.66 -9.07
C LYS A 16 2.15 -7.76 -8.01
N GLU A 17 1.97 -7.37 -6.74
CA GLU A 17 1.78 -8.31 -5.65
C GLU A 17 0.46 -9.07 -5.82
N GLU A 18 -0.63 -8.39 -6.13
CA GLU A 18 -1.93 -8.97 -6.42
C GLU A 18 -1.89 -9.93 -7.61
N GLN A 19 -1.30 -9.50 -8.72
CA GLN A 19 -1.10 -10.34 -9.90
C GLN A 19 -0.30 -11.61 -9.55
N TRP A 20 0.79 -11.46 -8.80
CA TRP A 20 1.61 -12.58 -8.38
C TRP A 20 0.85 -13.57 -7.47
N LEU A 21 -0.01 -13.10 -6.58
CA LEU A 21 -0.86 -13.97 -5.76
C LEU A 21 -1.87 -14.74 -6.62
N ASN A 22 -2.47 -14.08 -7.60
CA ASN A 22 -3.40 -14.71 -8.53
C ASN A 22 -2.70 -15.72 -9.46
N GLU A 23 -1.46 -15.46 -9.88
CA GLU A 23 -0.64 -16.45 -10.59
C GLU A 23 -0.36 -17.70 -9.71
N LYS A 24 -0.05 -17.50 -8.42
CA LYS A 24 0.14 -18.61 -7.48
C LYS A 24 -1.14 -19.43 -7.29
N SER A 25 -2.31 -18.80 -7.24
CA SER A 25 -3.59 -19.49 -7.22
C SER A 25 -3.79 -20.37 -8.46
N LYS A 26 -3.49 -19.84 -9.65
CA LYS A 26 -3.56 -20.61 -10.91
C LYS A 26 -2.61 -21.82 -10.92
N GLU A 27 -1.46 -21.72 -10.22
CA GLU A 27 -0.53 -22.83 -10.02
C GLU A 27 -1.01 -23.86 -8.97
N GLY A 28 -2.18 -23.65 -8.34
CA GLY A 28 -2.71 -24.50 -7.27
C GLY A 28 -2.13 -24.20 -5.88
N TRP A 29 -1.50 -23.03 -5.69
CA TRP A 29 -1.03 -22.57 -4.39
C TRP A 29 -1.96 -21.51 -3.82
N GLN A 30 -2.69 -21.89 -2.75
CA GLN A 30 -3.64 -21.00 -2.10
C GLN A 30 -3.00 -20.29 -0.92
N LEU A 31 -3.12 -18.95 -0.87
CA LEU A 31 -2.61 -18.15 0.22
C LEU A 31 -3.44 -18.38 1.49
N VAL A 32 -2.79 -18.77 2.57
CA VAL A 32 -3.42 -18.96 3.90
C VAL A 32 -3.04 -17.87 4.88
N LYS A 33 -1.86 -17.26 4.69
CA LYS A 33 -1.41 -16.16 5.55
C LYS A 33 -0.46 -15.25 4.81
N ALA A 34 -0.71 -13.95 4.87
CA ALA A 34 0.19 -12.91 4.44
C ALA A 34 0.61 -12.04 5.63
N SER A 35 1.88 -11.64 5.64
CA SER A 35 2.44 -10.65 6.54
C SER A 35 3.60 -9.97 5.85
N PHE A 36 4.18 -8.92 6.46
CA PHE A 36 5.30 -8.22 5.86
C PHE A 36 6.38 -9.18 5.33
N ARG A 37 6.58 -9.23 4.01
CA ARG A 37 7.59 -10.04 3.27
C ARG A 37 7.43 -11.57 3.38
N LYS A 38 6.38 -12.09 4.01
CA LYS A 38 6.23 -13.52 4.24
C LYS A 38 4.83 -13.98 3.85
N TYR A 39 4.76 -14.91 2.91
CA TYR A 39 3.54 -15.48 2.38
C TYR A 39 3.54 -16.99 2.64
N GLN A 40 2.47 -17.50 3.21
CA GLN A 40 2.29 -18.93 3.47
C GLN A 40 1.20 -19.45 2.55
N PHE A 41 1.54 -20.46 1.78
CA PHE A 41 0.65 -21.11 0.84
C PHE A 41 0.41 -22.55 1.23
N GLU A 42 -0.77 -23.06 0.90
CA GLU A 42 -1.11 -24.48 0.92
C GLU A 42 -1.46 -24.94 -0.49
N SER A 43 -1.17 -26.23 -0.79
CA SER A 43 -1.62 -26.82 -2.06
C SER A 43 -3.13 -26.98 -2.04
N GLY A 44 -3.80 -26.55 -3.08
CA GLY A 44 -5.24 -26.59 -3.30
C GLY A 44 -5.58 -26.77 -4.77
N ILE A 45 -6.82 -26.49 -5.12
CA ILE A 45 -7.31 -26.58 -6.49
C ILE A 45 -6.76 -25.36 -7.27
N PRO A 46 -6.20 -25.54 -8.47
CA PRO A 46 -5.78 -24.44 -9.31
C PRO A 46 -6.92 -23.45 -9.57
N ASN A 47 -6.62 -22.16 -9.40
CA ASN A 47 -7.58 -21.06 -9.60
C ASN A 47 -8.82 -21.12 -8.69
N GLU A 48 -8.72 -21.75 -7.52
CA GLU A 48 -9.82 -21.86 -6.55
C GLU A 48 -10.21 -20.49 -5.99
N TYR A 49 -9.22 -19.64 -5.71
CA TYR A 49 -9.44 -18.31 -5.16
C TYR A 49 -8.84 -17.23 -6.05
N THR A 50 -9.54 -16.10 -6.11
CA THR A 50 -9.02 -14.83 -6.60
C THR A 50 -8.64 -13.95 -5.42
N TYR A 51 -7.50 -13.27 -5.52
CA TYR A 51 -6.93 -12.42 -4.47
C TYR A 51 -6.99 -10.96 -4.86
N ARG A 52 -7.21 -10.10 -3.86
CA ARG A 52 -7.17 -8.65 -3.98
C ARG A 52 -6.50 -8.02 -2.78
N LEU A 53 -5.74 -6.95 -3.03
CA LEU A 53 -5.17 -6.11 -1.98
C LEU A 53 -6.01 -4.84 -1.85
N GLU A 54 -6.41 -4.52 -0.62
CA GLU A 54 -7.16 -3.31 -0.35
C GLU A 54 -6.51 -2.48 0.75
N LEU A 55 -6.50 -1.15 0.55
CA LEU A 55 -6.04 -0.19 1.54
C LEU A 55 -7.24 0.30 2.35
N LEU A 56 -7.24 0.02 3.64
CA LEU A 56 -8.24 0.52 4.58
C LEU A 56 -7.93 1.96 5.00
N ASP A 57 -8.96 2.74 5.30
CA ASP A 57 -8.83 4.12 5.79
C ASP A 57 -8.17 4.16 7.17
N LYS A 58 -8.46 3.17 7.99
CA LYS A 58 -7.94 3.02 9.36
C LYS A 58 -7.31 1.65 9.56
N ASN A 59 -6.64 1.46 10.69
CA ASN A 59 -6.11 0.17 11.09
C ASN A 59 -7.24 -0.88 11.14
N THR A 60 -6.93 -2.12 10.77
CA THR A 60 -7.85 -3.28 10.79
C THR A 60 -8.60 -3.47 12.10
N LYS A 61 -8.01 -3.03 13.23
CA LYS A 61 -8.59 -3.10 14.57
C LYS A 61 -9.55 -1.95 14.89
N SER A 62 -9.73 -0.97 14.00
CA SER A 62 -10.73 0.08 14.21
C SER A 62 -12.14 -0.49 14.06
N LYS A 63 -13.10 0.13 14.75
CA LYS A 63 -14.51 -0.31 14.71
C LYS A 63 -15.06 -0.33 13.28
N GLU A 64 -14.74 0.71 12.50
CA GLU A 64 -15.19 0.85 11.12
C GLU A 64 -14.57 -0.22 10.21
N SER A 65 -13.25 -0.45 10.36
CA SER A 65 -12.57 -1.49 9.56
C SER A 65 -13.07 -2.88 9.92
N THR A 66 -13.31 -3.15 11.20
CA THR A 66 -13.86 -4.44 11.64
C THR A 66 -15.28 -4.66 11.11
N SER A 67 -16.14 -3.64 11.16
CA SER A 67 -17.51 -3.74 10.61
C SER A 67 -17.47 -3.98 9.09
N TYR A 68 -16.59 -3.29 8.39
CA TYR A 68 -16.40 -3.47 6.96
C TYR A 68 -15.89 -4.88 6.59
N LEU A 69 -14.90 -5.40 7.32
CA LEU A 69 -14.37 -6.74 7.08
C LEU A 69 -15.40 -7.83 7.41
N ASN A 70 -16.22 -7.64 8.45
CA ASN A 70 -17.33 -8.55 8.76
C ASN A 70 -18.37 -8.54 7.63
N PHE A 71 -18.74 -7.38 7.12
CA PHE A 71 -19.63 -7.26 5.96
C PHE A 71 -19.06 -8.00 4.73
N LEU A 72 -17.77 -7.84 4.43
CA LEU A 72 -17.12 -8.58 3.35
C LEU A 72 -17.19 -10.08 3.57
N GLN A 73 -16.99 -10.55 4.80
CA GLN A 73 -17.07 -11.96 5.13
C GLN A 73 -18.48 -12.54 4.93
N GLU A 74 -19.52 -11.76 5.22
CA GLU A 74 -20.92 -12.14 4.95
C GLU A 74 -21.20 -12.27 3.44
N THR A 75 -20.46 -11.54 2.60
CA THR A 75 -20.57 -11.63 1.13
C THR A 75 -19.64 -12.70 0.50
N GLY A 76 -18.97 -13.52 1.32
CA GLY A 76 -18.08 -14.59 0.85
C GLY A 76 -16.65 -14.14 0.56
N ILE A 77 -16.28 -12.92 0.94
CA ILE A 77 -14.91 -12.41 0.82
C ILE A 77 -14.19 -12.56 2.15
N GLU A 78 -13.09 -13.30 2.16
CA GLU A 78 -12.34 -13.62 3.36
C GLU A 78 -11.02 -12.81 3.43
N MET A 79 -10.69 -12.31 4.62
CA MET A 79 -9.37 -11.73 4.88
C MET A 79 -8.38 -12.84 5.26
N VAL A 80 -7.29 -12.97 4.49
CA VAL A 80 -6.22 -13.97 4.69
C VAL A 80 -4.92 -13.39 5.21
N GLY A 81 -4.86 -12.08 5.40
CA GLY A 81 -3.68 -11.43 5.97
C GLY A 81 -3.81 -9.92 6.04
N GLU A 82 -2.91 -9.34 6.80
CA GLU A 82 -2.83 -7.88 6.94
C GLU A 82 -1.37 -7.40 7.03
N CYS A 83 -1.15 -6.19 6.54
CA CYS A 83 0.10 -5.45 6.73
C CYS A 83 -0.21 -3.97 6.93
N LYS A 84 -0.21 -3.49 8.17
CA LYS A 84 -0.65 -2.14 8.57
C LYS A 84 -2.12 -1.89 8.19
N GLN A 85 -2.36 -1.04 7.18
CA GLN A 85 -3.68 -0.72 6.64
C GLN A 85 -4.04 -1.54 5.40
N TRP A 86 -3.08 -2.31 4.85
CA TRP A 86 -3.32 -3.20 3.73
C TRP A 86 -3.89 -4.53 4.22
N VAL A 87 -4.95 -4.97 3.58
CA VAL A 87 -5.57 -6.28 3.80
C VAL A 87 -5.50 -7.12 2.53
N TYR A 88 -5.27 -8.41 2.74
CA TYR A 88 -5.25 -9.42 1.69
C TYR A 88 -6.60 -10.13 1.73
N LEU A 89 -7.39 -9.91 0.72
CA LEU A 89 -8.72 -10.47 0.56
C LEU A 89 -8.68 -11.62 -0.44
N ARG A 90 -9.53 -12.62 -0.25
CA ARG A 90 -9.80 -13.68 -1.24
C ARG A 90 -11.28 -13.94 -1.35
N CYS A 91 -11.73 -14.33 -2.54
CA CYS A 91 -13.04 -14.91 -2.79
C CYS A 91 -12.90 -16.15 -3.65
N LYS A 92 -13.86 -17.06 -3.58
CA LYS A 92 -13.88 -18.21 -4.51
C LYS A 92 -14.12 -17.72 -5.92
N THR A 93 -13.28 -18.16 -6.85
CA THR A 93 -13.40 -17.78 -8.27
C THR A 93 -14.74 -18.20 -8.87
N ALA A 94 -15.34 -19.31 -8.37
CA ALA A 94 -16.64 -19.79 -8.80
C ALA A 94 -17.81 -18.89 -8.36
N ASP A 95 -17.67 -18.16 -7.24
CA ASP A 95 -18.71 -17.29 -6.69
C ASP A 95 -18.73 -15.91 -7.38
N GLY A 96 -17.88 -15.70 -8.36
CA GLY A 96 -17.71 -14.44 -9.09
C GLY A 96 -16.43 -13.70 -8.69
N SER A 97 -16.17 -12.59 -9.39
CA SER A 97 -15.05 -11.73 -9.07
C SER A 97 -15.43 -10.75 -7.94
N PHE A 98 -14.43 -10.07 -7.39
CA PHE A 98 -14.59 -8.92 -6.48
C PHE A 98 -15.34 -7.76 -7.18
N GLU A 99 -16.45 -8.03 -7.88
CA GLU A 99 -17.16 -7.00 -8.62
C GLU A 99 -18.27 -6.41 -7.76
N PRO A 100 -18.08 -5.22 -7.20
CA PRO A 100 -19.18 -4.45 -6.63
C PRO A 100 -20.12 -4.03 -7.78
N SER A 101 -21.39 -3.84 -7.47
CA SER A 101 -22.43 -3.43 -8.42
C SER A 101 -22.08 -2.17 -9.23
N ASN A 102 -21.10 -1.39 -8.78
CA ASN A 102 -20.51 -0.25 -9.49
C ASN A 102 -18.99 -0.34 -9.46
N ARG A 103 -18.42 -1.12 -10.37
CA ARG A 103 -16.97 -1.35 -10.48
C ARG A 103 -16.17 -0.05 -10.62
N ALA A 104 -16.62 0.87 -11.46
CA ALA A 104 -15.93 2.13 -11.72
C ALA A 104 -15.85 3.01 -10.47
N LEU A 105 -16.94 3.14 -9.72
CA LEU A 105 -16.95 3.90 -8.47
C LEU A 105 -16.07 3.26 -7.39
N TYR A 106 -16.07 1.94 -7.29
CA TYR A 106 -15.21 1.23 -6.35
C TYR A 106 -13.73 1.42 -6.67
N GLU A 107 -13.35 1.27 -7.95
CA GLU A 107 -11.98 1.46 -8.42
C GLU A 107 -11.51 2.90 -8.18
N LEU A 108 -12.34 3.89 -8.49
CA LEU A 108 -12.06 5.30 -8.19
C LEU A 108 -11.84 5.52 -6.69
N THR A 109 -12.74 5.01 -5.85
CA THR A 109 -12.62 5.15 -4.38
C THR A 109 -11.32 4.55 -3.86
N HIS A 110 -10.94 3.36 -4.35
CA HIS A 110 -9.68 2.71 -3.98
C HIS A 110 -8.46 3.52 -4.44
N LEU A 111 -8.46 4.04 -5.66
CA LEU A 111 -7.38 4.89 -6.18
C LEU A 111 -7.25 6.20 -5.39
N LEU A 112 -8.37 6.82 -4.99
CA LEU A 112 -8.37 8.03 -4.16
C LEU A 112 -7.76 7.77 -2.78
N LYS A 113 -8.06 6.64 -2.13
CA LYS A 113 -7.43 6.24 -0.87
C LYS A 113 -5.93 6.09 -1.00
N ILE A 114 -5.46 5.43 -2.08
CA ILE A 114 -4.03 5.28 -2.35
C ILE A 114 -3.38 6.64 -2.60
N GLN A 115 -4.01 7.52 -3.36
CA GLN A 115 -3.52 8.88 -3.62
C GLN A 115 -3.36 9.68 -2.32
N GLU A 116 -4.35 9.63 -1.44
CA GLU A 116 -4.31 10.30 -0.13
C GLU A 116 -3.18 9.74 0.75
N PHE A 117 -3.03 8.43 0.81
CA PHE A 117 -1.96 7.76 1.55
C PHE A 117 -0.56 8.19 1.07
N ILE A 118 -0.35 8.22 -0.25
CA ILE A 118 0.91 8.66 -0.86
C ILE A 118 1.17 10.14 -0.55
N SER A 119 0.15 10.99 -0.67
CA SER A 119 0.25 12.42 -0.35
C SER A 119 0.68 12.63 1.11
N LYS A 120 0.10 11.89 2.05
CA LYS A 120 0.49 11.94 3.47
C LYS A 120 1.97 11.56 3.66
N ILE A 121 2.46 10.53 2.98
CA ILE A 121 3.88 10.14 3.04
C ILE A 121 4.76 11.26 2.47
N LYS A 122 4.43 11.78 1.29
CA LYS A 122 5.21 12.88 0.66
C LYS A 122 5.27 14.12 1.56
N ASN A 123 4.14 14.53 2.13
CA ASN A 123 4.09 15.68 3.02
C ASN A 123 4.97 15.50 4.26
N ARG A 124 5.00 14.28 4.84
CA ARG A 124 5.91 13.96 5.96
C ARG A 124 7.38 14.02 5.55
N LEU A 125 7.73 13.52 4.36
CA LEU A 125 9.09 13.60 3.84
C LEU A 125 9.52 15.04 3.60
N VAL A 126 8.66 15.88 3.00
CA VAL A 126 8.92 17.30 2.80
C VAL A 126 9.09 18.03 4.15
N ALA A 127 8.28 17.73 5.15
CA ALA A 127 8.45 18.27 6.50
C ALA A 127 9.79 17.87 7.12
N LEU A 128 10.24 16.63 6.95
CA LEU A 128 11.56 16.18 7.42
C LEU A 128 12.70 16.93 6.73
N ILE A 129 12.59 17.20 5.43
CA ILE A 129 13.58 18.01 4.69
C ILE A 129 13.62 19.43 5.27
N ALA A 130 12.46 20.04 5.49
CA ALA A 130 12.39 21.41 6.06
C ALA A 130 13.02 21.45 7.48
N ILE A 131 12.68 20.47 8.34
CA ILE A 131 13.28 20.36 9.69
C ILE A 131 14.80 20.19 9.61
N SER A 132 15.29 19.36 8.68
CA SER A 132 16.74 19.15 8.48
C SER A 132 17.44 20.44 8.07
N ILE A 133 16.86 21.21 7.14
CA ILE A 133 17.41 22.50 6.69
C ILE A 133 17.43 23.50 7.86
N CYS A 134 16.32 23.63 8.61
CA CYS A 134 16.26 24.50 9.78
C CYS A 134 17.30 24.10 10.82
N GLY A 135 17.48 22.79 11.07
CA GLY A 135 18.50 22.29 12.00
C GLY A 135 19.92 22.68 11.56
N LEU A 136 20.24 22.59 10.28
CA LEU A 136 21.54 23.02 9.74
C LEU A 136 21.75 24.53 9.93
N LEU A 137 20.76 25.35 9.61
CA LEU A 137 20.83 26.80 9.77
C LEU A 137 21.06 27.22 11.24
N ILE A 138 20.39 26.56 12.18
CA ILE A 138 20.57 26.82 13.62
C ILE A 138 21.96 26.41 14.06
N MET A 139 22.45 25.24 13.65
CA MET A 139 23.77 24.76 14.01
C MET A 139 24.92 25.61 13.42
N ASP A 140 24.66 26.30 12.32
CA ASP A 140 25.65 27.20 11.69
C ASP A 140 25.88 28.48 12.51
N GLN A 141 24.89 28.87 13.31
CA GLN A 141 24.99 30.03 14.23
C GLN A 141 25.71 29.69 15.55
N LEU A 142 25.90 28.42 15.86
CA LEU A 142 26.54 27.97 17.11
C LEU A 142 28.04 27.81 16.95
N ALA A 143 28.79 28.09 18.03
CA ALA A 143 30.21 27.87 18.07
C ALA A 143 30.57 26.40 17.73
N PRO A 144 31.67 26.16 17.02
CA PRO A 144 32.06 24.80 16.62
C PRO A 144 32.30 23.93 17.91
N SER A 145 31.65 22.78 17.90
CA SER A 145 31.81 21.78 18.95
C SER A 145 31.53 20.37 18.38
N ASN A 146 32.11 19.35 18.99
CA ASN A 146 31.86 17.96 18.57
C ASN A 146 30.36 17.60 18.54
N PHE A 147 29.59 18.18 19.44
CA PHE A 147 28.14 17.98 19.48
C PHE A 147 27.44 18.68 18.31
N ALA A 148 27.78 19.93 17.99
CA ALA A 148 27.25 20.64 16.87
C ALA A 148 27.54 19.93 15.53
N ASP A 149 28.76 19.41 15.36
CA ASP A 149 29.18 18.66 14.18
C ASP A 149 28.43 17.33 14.05
N PHE A 150 28.20 16.63 15.17
CA PHE A 150 27.34 15.43 15.17
C PHE A 150 25.92 15.74 14.71
N ILE A 151 25.28 16.79 15.23
CA ILE A 151 23.92 17.19 14.84
C ILE A 151 23.87 17.63 13.36
N ARG A 152 24.89 18.36 12.87
CA ARG A 152 25.02 18.69 11.43
C ARG A 152 25.01 17.42 10.57
N GLY A 153 25.80 16.41 10.96
CA GLY A 153 25.85 15.12 10.28
C GLY A 153 24.49 14.41 10.25
N VAL A 154 23.77 14.38 11.37
CA VAL A 154 22.43 13.80 11.48
C VAL A 154 21.43 14.55 10.58
N CYS A 155 21.39 15.88 10.65
CA CYS A 155 20.49 16.69 9.81
C CYS A 155 20.78 16.48 8.31
N THR A 156 22.06 16.49 7.92
CA THR A 156 22.46 16.25 6.52
C THR A 156 22.00 14.87 6.06
N GLY A 157 22.25 13.82 6.84
CA GLY A 157 21.87 12.45 6.50
C GLY A 157 20.34 12.27 6.38
N LEU A 158 19.57 12.84 7.30
CA LEU A 158 18.11 12.83 7.26
C LEU A 158 17.57 13.60 6.05
N GLY A 159 18.09 14.78 5.77
CA GLY A 159 17.68 15.60 4.64
C GLY A 159 17.94 14.91 3.30
N LEU A 160 19.14 14.33 3.12
CA LEU A 160 19.49 13.60 1.89
C LEU A 160 18.63 12.34 1.70
N SER A 161 18.45 11.55 2.76
CA SER A 161 17.60 10.35 2.69
C SER A 161 16.15 10.68 2.38
N ALA A 162 15.57 11.69 3.03
CA ALA A 162 14.21 12.13 2.76
C ALA A 162 14.04 12.67 1.33
N SER A 163 15.04 13.40 0.81
CA SER A 163 15.06 13.88 -0.58
C SER A 163 15.08 12.72 -1.58
N PHE A 164 15.93 11.72 -1.35
CA PHE A 164 15.99 10.53 -2.19
C PHE A 164 14.64 9.79 -2.24
N PHE A 165 14.01 9.55 -1.08
CA PHE A 165 12.69 8.91 -1.03
C PHE A 165 11.61 9.76 -1.72
N THR A 166 11.64 11.08 -1.56
CA THR A 166 10.68 11.98 -2.24
C THR A 166 10.80 11.86 -3.76
N LEU A 167 12.02 11.83 -4.30
CA LEU A 167 12.27 11.63 -5.72
C LEU A 167 11.79 10.24 -6.19
N ALA A 168 12.09 9.19 -5.44
CA ALA A 168 11.66 7.82 -5.76
C ALA A 168 10.13 7.66 -5.77
N PHE A 169 9.39 8.40 -4.93
CA PHE A 169 7.93 8.38 -4.89
C PHE A 169 7.25 9.22 -5.98
N THR A 170 7.96 10.15 -6.59
CA THR A 170 7.37 11.09 -7.56
C THR A 170 6.77 10.40 -8.80
N PRO A 171 7.45 9.46 -9.50
CA PRO A 171 6.89 8.81 -10.67
C PRO A 171 5.65 7.98 -10.34
N PHE A 172 5.64 7.34 -9.16
CA PHE A 172 4.50 6.59 -8.71
C PHE A 172 3.29 7.48 -8.39
N SER A 173 3.51 8.60 -7.70
CA SER A 173 2.46 9.60 -7.44
C SER A 173 1.85 10.13 -8.75
N LYS A 174 2.66 10.39 -9.78
CA LYS A 174 2.17 10.79 -11.11
C LYS A 174 1.28 9.69 -11.72
N ARG A 175 1.74 8.44 -11.72
CA ARG A 175 0.99 7.31 -12.27
C ARG A 175 -0.38 7.13 -11.59
N ILE A 176 -0.45 7.26 -10.27
CA ILE A 176 -1.73 7.16 -9.54
C ILE A 176 -2.65 8.34 -9.91
N ASN A 177 -2.11 9.56 -10.00
CA ASN A 177 -2.90 10.73 -10.42
C ASN A 177 -3.47 10.57 -11.84
N GLU A 178 -2.72 9.98 -12.77
CA GLU A 178 -3.19 9.68 -14.12
C GLU A 178 -4.31 8.61 -14.11
N LYS A 179 -4.16 7.56 -13.30
CA LYS A 179 -5.21 6.55 -13.12
C LYS A 179 -6.49 7.13 -12.52
N VAL A 180 -6.37 7.99 -11.50
CA VAL A 180 -7.52 8.69 -10.91
C VAL A 180 -8.25 9.54 -11.97
N LYS A 181 -7.51 10.31 -12.79
CA LYS A 181 -8.09 11.09 -13.86
C LYS A 181 -8.80 10.21 -14.91
N ALA A 182 -8.19 9.09 -15.29
CA ALA A 182 -8.79 8.15 -16.23
C ALA A 182 -10.10 7.55 -15.67
N ALA A 183 -10.10 7.10 -14.42
CA ALA A 183 -11.28 6.55 -13.75
C ALA A 183 -12.42 7.59 -13.61
N ILE A 184 -12.07 8.86 -13.33
CA ILE A 184 -13.05 9.96 -13.32
C ILE A 184 -13.67 10.16 -14.72
N ASN A 185 -12.85 10.21 -15.77
CA ASN A 185 -13.33 10.39 -17.14
C ASN A 185 -14.23 9.23 -17.57
N GLU A 186 -13.91 7.99 -17.19
CA GLU A 186 -14.73 6.81 -17.48
C GLU A 186 -16.13 6.93 -16.86
N LEU A 187 -16.24 7.43 -15.61
CA LEU A 187 -17.52 7.67 -14.96
C LEU A 187 -18.36 8.72 -15.70
N TYR A 188 -17.73 9.80 -16.21
CA TYR A 188 -18.45 10.84 -16.95
C TYR A 188 -18.83 10.45 -18.38
N THR A 189 -18.19 9.43 -18.95
CA THR A 189 -18.53 8.95 -20.31
C THR A 189 -19.59 7.85 -20.30
N CYS A 190 -19.93 7.30 -19.13
CA CYS A 190 -20.98 6.29 -18.96
C CYS A 190 -22.36 6.90 -18.59
N GLU A 191 -22.48 8.23 -18.47
CA GLU A 191 -23.74 8.99 -18.39
C GLU A 191 -24.17 9.45 -19.80
#